data_9f8ebd5d212e335d999babcc13833150
#
_entry.id   9f8ebd5d212e335d999babcc13833150
#
_cell.length_a   1.000
_cell.length_b   1.000
_cell.length_c   1.000
_cell.angle_alpha   90.00
_cell.angle_beta   90.00
_cell.angle_gamma   90.00
#
_symmetry.space_group_name_H-M   'P 1'
#
loop_
_entity.id
_entity.type
_entity.pdbx_description
1 polymer ?
#
loop_
_entity_poly.entity_id
_entity_poly.type
_entity_poly.pdbx_seq_one_letter_code
_entity_poly.pdbx_strand_id
1 'polypeptide(L)'
;MKSKVAALMMALAVVLLAVTAGLAGKVLFEDKFTSLDPSWGAPGPVMDVKDGKLTITPEKNTSQTILNQANVFPNDGEGSFAMTYVKAPAPTWGGGLVFWAKDYNEYYALLINAEGWFAVQRYVAGRYLLPVAWRESDAIKKGEGAENQVKVVTKANKATVFINGKEVVSFSGQPPQGGTLIGFKVASGPEGSNSVAFSNFQLVQP
;
A
#
# COMPACT_ATOMS: atom_id res chain seq x y z
N MET A 1 57.22 34.59 40.06
CA MET A 1 55.97 33.75 40.07
C MET A 1 55.41 33.69 38.65
N LYS A 2 55.49 32.55 38.00
CA LYS A 2 55.15 32.38 36.57
C LYS A 2 53.77 31.74 36.49
N SER A 3 52.78 32.49 36.00
CA SER A 3 51.43 32.03 35.71
C SER A 3 51.45 31.24 34.37
N LYS A 4 51.06 29.98 34.41
CA LYS A 4 50.86 29.16 33.22
C LYS A 4 49.41 29.26 32.80
N VAL A 5 49.15 29.93 31.67
CA VAL A 5 47.87 29.94 31.01
C VAL A 5 47.77 28.67 30.17
N ALA A 6 46.87 27.76 30.55
CA ALA A 6 46.57 26.57 29.75
C ALA A 6 45.52 26.96 28.68
N ALA A 7 45.95 26.90 27.42
CA ALA A 7 45.04 27.06 26.28
C ALA A 7 44.29 25.74 26.05
N LEU A 8 42.95 25.80 26.23
CA LEU A 8 42.04 24.71 25.95
C LEU A 8 41.69 24.76 24.46
N MET A 9 42.27 23.90 23.65
CA MET A 9 41.86 23.71 22.26
C MET A 9 40.60 22.85 22.23
N MET A 10 39.47 23.48 21.93
CA MET A 10 38.21 22.81 21.69
C MET A 10 38.17 22.36 20.21
N ALA A 11 38.43 21.08 19.96
CA ALA A 11 38.29 20.48 18.63
C ALA A 11 36.79 20.33 18.31
N LEU A 12 36.29 21.17 17.41
CA LEU A 12 34.93 21.10 16.89
C LEU A 12 34.93 19.99 15.81
N ALA A 13 34.45 18.80 16.16
CA ALA A 13 34.21 17.74 15.21
C ALA A 13 32.95 18.07 14.42
N VAL A 14 33.12 18.58 13.21
CA VAL A 14 32.03 18.71 12.24
C VAL A 14 31.71 17.32 11.69
N VAL A 15 30.66 16.69 12.20
CA VAL A 15 30.12 15.47 11.60
C VAL A 15 29.37 15.89 10.32
N LEU A 16 30.01 15.73 9.17
CA LEU A 16 29.32 15.80 7.88
C LEU A 16 28.38 14.59 7.78
N LEU A 17 27.09 14.79 8.08
CA LEU A 17 26.05 13.89 7.63
C LEU A 17 25.96 14.02 6.10
N ALA A 18 26.59 13.08 5.39
CA ALA A 18 26.33 12.87 3.98
C ALA A 18 24.88 12.35 3.85
N VAL A 19 23.95 13.26 3.65
CA VAL A 19 22.62 12.92 3.15
C VAL A 19 22.84 12.38 1.73
N THR A 20 22.90 11.07 1.58
CA THR A 20 22.76 10.43 0.27
C THR A 20 21.34 10.77 -0.19
N ALA A 21 21.20 11.80 -1.01
CA ALA A 21 20.02 12.00 -1.82
C ALA A 21 19.95 10.78 -2.76
N GLY A 22 19.30 9.70 -2.29
CA GLY A 22 18.84 8.66 -3.19
C GLY A 22 18.06 9.37 -4.28
N LEU A 23 18.32 9.06 -5.54
CA LEU A 23 17.54 9.57 -6.66
C LEU A 23 16.08 9.27 -6.34
N ALA A 24 15.34 10.30 -5.91
CA ALA A 24 13.92 10.16 -5.67
C ALA A 24 13.30 9.75 -7.00
N GLY A 25 12.68 8.58 -7.05
CA GLY A 25 12.04 8.08 -8.26
C GLY A 25 11.04 9.11 -8.79
N LYS A 26 10.77 9.09 -10.09
CA LYS A 26 9.78 9.98 -10.70
C LYS A 26 8.39 9.66 -10.14
N VAL A 27 7.72 10.61 -9.50
CA VAL A 27 6.32 10.46 -9.11
C VAL A 27 5.46 10.35 -10.38
N LEU A 28 4.77 9.23 -10.53
CA LEU A 28 3.86 8.94 -11.62
C LEU A 28 2.42 9.35 -11.30
N PHE A 29 2.04 9.15 -10.04
CA PHE A 29 0.71 9.51 -9.51
C PHE A 29 0.79 9.66 -8.00
N GLU A 30 0.06 10.61 -7.45
CA GLU A 30 -0.17 10.72 -6.01
C GLU A 30 -1.60 11.15 -5.73
N ASP A 31 -2.18 10.66 -4.62
CA ASP A 31 -3.45 11.12 -4.12
C ASP A 31 -3.41 11.18 -2.58
N LYS A 32 -3.68 12.36 -2.06
CA LYS A 32 -3.81 12.64 -0.62
C LYS A 32 -5.25 12.53 -0.13
N PHE A 33 -6.17 12.18 -1.06
CA PHE A 33 -7.59 12.02 -0.80
C PHE A 33 -8.23 13.24 -0.11
N THR A 34 -7.82 14.45 -0.52
CA THR A 34 -8.45 15.70 -0.05
C THR A 34 -9.84 15.90 -0.63
N SER A 35 -10.08 15.31 -1.81
CA SER A 35 -11.36 15.14 -2.49
C SER A 35 -11.30 13.86 -3.30
N LEU A 36 -12.46 13.33 -3.70
CA LEU A 36 -12.49 12.16 -4.58
C LEU A 36 -12.02 12.56 -5.99
N ASP A 37 -10.88 12.02 -6.42
CA ASP A 37 -10.43 12.15 -7.79
C ASP A 37 -11.35 11.30 -8.70
N PRO A 38 -11.91 11.86 -9.79
CA PRO A 38 -12.79 11.13 -10.70
C PRO A 38 -12.17 9.87 -11.32
N SER A 39 -10.85 9.77 -11.34
CA SER A 39 -10.14 8.56 -11.82
C SER A 39 -10.44 7.31 -11.00
N TRP A 40 -10.85 7.45 -9.73
CA TRP A 40 -11.29 6.35 -8.86
C TRP A 40 -12.75 5.98 -9.04
N GLY A 41 -13.54 6.77 -9.77
CA GLY A 41 -14.96 6.58 -9.99
C GLY A 41 -15.83 7.62 -9.26
N ALA A 42 -17.12 7.34 -9.14
CA ALA A 42 -18.07 8.21 -8.47
C ALA A 42 -18.23 7.86 -6.98
N PRO A 43 -18.51 8.83 -6.10
CA PRO A 43 -18.84 8.56 -4.71
C PRO A 43 -20.13 7.75 -4.60
N GLY A 44 -20.22 6.94 -3.56
CA GLY A 44 -21.40 6.09 -3.34
C GLY A 44 -21.37 5.43 -1.97
N PRO A 45 -22.35 4.57 -1.66
CA PRO A 45 -22.47 3.97 -0.33
C PRO A 45 -21.30 3.08 0.05
N VAL A 46 -20.52 2.62 -0.94
CA VAL A 46 -19.38 1.72 -0.73
C VAL A 46 -18.05 2.47 -0.66
N MET A 47 -17.99 3.69 -1.19
CA MET A 47 -16.77 4.48 -1.30
C MET A 47 -17.01 5.94 -0.94
N ASP A 48 -16.23 6.46 0.00
CA ASP A 48 -16.27 7.86 0.44
C ASP A 48 -14.87 8.42 0.63
N VAL A 49 -14.73 9.73 0.41
CA VAL A 49 -13.48 10.47 0.68
C VAL A 49 -13.75 11.54 1.70
N LYS A 50 -13.08 11.44 2.83
CA LYS A 50 -13.19 12.39 3.94
C LYS A 50 -11.89 12.46 4.74
N ASP A 51 -11.54 13.67 5.18
CA ASP A 51 -10.40 13.94 6.07
C ASP A 51 -9.06 13.35 5.56
N GLY A 52 -8.81 13.46 4.24
CA GLY A 52 -7.59 12.95 3.62
C GLY A 52 -7.54 11.42 3.49
N LYS A 53 -8.69 10.75 3.51
CA LYS A 53 -8.80 9.30 3.42
C LYS A 53 -9.86 8.87 2.43
N LEU A 54 -9.51 7.89 1.60
CA LEU A 54 -10.46 7.09 0.82
C LEU A 54 -10.90 5.91 1.67
N THR A 55 -12.18 5.84 2.02
CA THR A 55 -12.76 4.74 2.78
C THR A 55 -13.58 3.84 1.88
N ILE A 56 -13.33 2.54 1.93
CA ILE A 56 -14.07 1.53 1.17
C ILE A 56 -14.74 0.57 2.16
N THR A 57 -16.08 0.41 2.02
CA THR A 57 -16.90 -0.39 2.92
C THR A 57 -17.83 -1.29 2.11
N PRO A 58 -17.36 -2.45 1.62
CA PRO A 58 -18.24 -3.40 0.94
C PRO A 58 -19.25 -4.02 1.91
N GLU A 59 -20.38 -4.46 1.37
CA GLU A 59 -21.38 -5.20 2.14
C GLU A 59 -20.80 -6.52 2.68
N LYS A 60 -21.44 -7.05 3.70
CA LYS A 60 -21.14 -8.37 4.27
C LYS A 60 -21.10 -9.45 3.17
N ASN A 61 -20.10 -10.34 3.24
CA ASN A 61 -19.82 -11.42 2.27
C ASN A 61 -19.55 -10.94 0.83
N THR A 62 -19.15 -9.69 0.65
CA THR A 62 -18.79 -9.15 -0.67
C THR A 62 -17.40 -8.57 -0.70
N SER A 63 -16.95 -8.20 -1.87
CA SER A 63 -15.73 -7.43 -2.04
C SER A 63 -15.91 -6.30 -3.04
N GLN A 64 -15.26 -5.18 -2.77
CA GLN A 64 -15.19 -4.05 -3.69
C GLN A 64 -13.77 -3.90 -4.20
N THR A 65 -13.63 -3.82 -5.52
CA THR A 65 -12.39 -3.44 -6.21
C THR A 65 -12.62 -2.09 -6.89
N ILE A 66 -11.69 -1.17 -6.72
CA ILE A 66 -11.69 0.14 -7.35
C ILE A 66 -10.38 0.28 -8.10
N LEU A 67 -10.44 0.63 -9.38
CA LEU A 67 -9.28 0.87 -10.24
C LEU A 67 -9.24 2.34 -10.68
N ASN A 68 -8.05 2.93 -10.68
CA ASN A 68 -7.81 4.18 -11.39
C ASN A 68 -7.87 3.88 -12.88
N GLN A 69 -8.94 4.35 -13.53
CA GLN A 69 -9.20 4.07 -14.95
C GLN A 69 -8.71 5.17 -15.90
N ALA A 70 -8.29 6.31 -15.36
CA ALA A 70 -7.84 7.43 -16.18
C ALA A 70 -6.40 7.28 -16.67
N ASN A 71 -5.61 6.40 -16.03
CA ASN A 71 -4.19 6.30 -16.28
C ASN A 71 -3.73 4.85 -16.41
N VAL A 72 -2.88 4.59 -17.38
CA VAL A 72 -2.12 3.34 -17.50
C VAL A 72 -0.67 3.64 -17.10
N PHE A 73 -0.16 2.91 -16.14
CA PHE A 73 1.17 3.09 -15.57
C PHE A 73 2.15 2.04 -16.10
N PRO A 74 3.47 2.28 -16.05
CA PRO A 74 4.46 1.24 -16.25
C PRO A 74 4.26 0.06 -15.28
N ASN A 75 4.59 -1.16 -15.72
CA ASN A 75 4.53 -2.33 -14.84
C ASN A 75 5.59 -2.30 -13.73
N ASP A 76 6.70 -1.61 -13.97
CA ASP A 76 7.75 -1.40 -12.98
C ASP A 76 7.45 -0.12 -12.20
N GLY A 77 7.37 -0.24 -10.88
CA GLY A 77 7.02 0.88 -10.02
C GLY A 77 7.02 0.53 -8.54
N GLU A 78 6.84 1.55 -7.73
CA GLU A 78 6.66 1.44 -6.28
C GLU A 78 5.36 2.14 -5.89
N GLY A 79 4.36 1.37 -5.47
CA GLY A 79 3.11 1.87 -4.90
C GLY A 79 3.19 1.86 -3.38
N SER A 80 2.98 2.99 -2.73
CA SER A 80 2.98 3.12 -1.26
C SER A 80 1.74 3.87 -0.76
N PHE A 81 1.26 3.50 0.42
CA PHE A 81 0.08 4.09 1.06
C PHE A 81 0.03 3.74 2.54
N ALA A 82 -0.77 4.47 3.31
CA ALA A 82 -1.18 4.05 4.64
C ALA A 82 -2.59 3.46 4.61
N MET A 83 -2.81 2.39 5.37
CA MET A 83 -4.14 1.80 5.54
C MET A 83 -4.49 1.62 7.01
N THR A 84 -5.77 1.80 7.33
CA THR A 84 -6.32 1.66 8.67
C THR A 84 -7.65 0.95 8.59
N TYR A 85 -7.86 -0.07 9.42
CA TYR A 85 -9.19 -0.62 9.62
C TYR A 85 -10.02 0.32 10.48
N VAL A 86 -11.07 0.91 9.91
CA VAL A 86 -12.03 1.74 10.64
C VAL A 86 -13.05 0.85 11.36
N LYS A 87 -13.41 -0.27 10.72
CA LYS A 87 -14.27 -1.33 11.26
C LYS A 87 -13.79 -2.67 10.74
N ALA A 88 -13.63 -3.65 11.63
CA ALA A 88 -13.05 -4.96 11.32
C ALA A 88 -13.75 -6.10 12.07
N PRO A 89 -15.03 -6.44 11.77
CA PRO A 89 -15.66 -7.62 12.35
C PRO A 89 -14.91 -8.87 11.90
N ALA A 90 -14.34 -9.60 12.87
CA ALA A 90 -13.54 -10.79 12.60
C ALA A 90 -14.43 -12.02 12.28
N PRO A 91 -14.01 -12.92 11.37
CA PRO A 91 -12.75 -12.87 10.62
C PRO A 91 -12.81 -11.87 9.47
N THR A 92 -11.78 -11.02 9.32
CA THR A 92 -11.68 -10.07 8.21
C THR A 92 -11.08 -10.76 6.98
N TRP A 93 -11.60 -10.40 5.77
CA TRP A 93 -11.07 -10.94 4.50
C TRP A 93 -9.99 -10.06 3.87
N GLY A 94 -9.70 -8.92 4.51
CA GLY A 94 -8.60 -8.07 4.16
C GLY A 94 -8.90 -6.95 3.18
N GLY A 95 -7.94 -6.03 3.11
CA GLY A 95 -7.93 -4.91 2.17
C GLY A 95 -6.51 -4.56 1.77
N GLY A 96 -6.35 -3.84 0.67
CA GLY A 96 -5.04 -3.37 0.22
C GLY A 96 -4.97 -2.99 -1.24
N LEU A 97 -3.75 -3.03 -1.79
CA LEU A 97 -3.42 -2.52 -3.12
C LEU A 97 -3.74 -3.53 -4.23
N VAL A 98 -4.37 -3.03 -5.28
CA VAL A 98 -4.46 -3.72 -6.58
C VAL A 98 -3.33 -3.21 -7.47
N PHE A 99 -2.57 -4.12 -8.06
CA PHE A 99 -1.44 -3.87 -8.94
C PHE A 99 -1.39 -4.91 -10.07
N TRP A 100 -0.60 -4.68 -11.09
CA TRP A 100 -0.57 -5.50 -12.30
C TRP A 100 -1.98 -5.82 -12.80
N ALA A 101 -2.84 -4.79 -12.79
CA ALA A 101 -4.20 -4.92 -13.28
C ALA A 101 -4.28 -4.54 -14.76
N LYS A 102 -4.84 -5.41 -15.57
CA LYS A 102 -5.27 -5.12 -16.92
C LYS A 102 -6.65 -4.46 -16.93
N ASP A 103 -7.55 -5.01 -16.12
CA ASP A 103 -8.94 -4.59 -15.95
C ASP A 103 -9.51 -5.23 -14.67
N TYR A 104 -10.83 -5.12 -14.48
CA TYR A 104 -11.55 -5.76 -13.36
C TYR A 104 -11.58 -7.30 -13.41
N ASN A 105 -11.17 -7.93 -14.51
CA ASN A 105 -11.19 -9.38 -14.72
C ASN A 105 -9.80 -10.01 -14.63
N GLU A 106 -8.73 -9.19 -14.63
CA GLU A 106 -7.35 -9.65 -14.52
C GLU A 106 -6.50 -8.67 -13.71
N TYR A 107 -6.17 -9.06 -12.46
CA TYR A 107 -5.37 -8.24 -11.55
C TYR A 107 -4.74 -9.06 -10.43
N TYR A 108 -3.74 -8.48 -9.77
CA TYR A 108 -3.24 -8.92 -8.48
C TYR A 108 -3.73 -7.98 -7.38
N ALA A 109 -3.99 -8.53 -6.19
CA ALA A 109 -4.35 -7.76 -5.00
C ALA A 109 -3.55 -8.24 -3.79
N LEU A 110 -2.80 -7.35 -3.17
CA LEU A 110 -2.32 -7.55 -1.80
C LEU A 110 -3.49 -7.33 -0.87
N LEU A 111 -3.74 -8.30 0.01
CA LEU A 111 -4.73 -8.19 1.07
C LEU A 111 -4.02 -8.34 2.42
N ILE A 112 -4.32 -7.42 3.32
CA ILE A 112 -3.86 -7.44 4.72
C ILE A 112 -5.13 -7.43 5.56
N ASN A 113 -5.20 -8.25 6.62
CA ASN A 113 -6.36 -8.27 7.51
C ASN A 113 -6.03 -7.70 8.91
N ALA A 114 -7.07 -7.43 9.70
CA ALA A 114 -6.93 -6.84 11.02
C ALA A 114 -6.36 -7.81 12.07
N GLU A 115 -6.35 -9.10 11.79
CA GLU A 115 -5.81 -10.14 12.65
C GLU A 115 -4.29 -10.35 12.46
N GLY A 116 -3.68 -9.64 11.50
CA GLY A 116 -2.23 -9.69 11.27
C GLY A 116 -1.79 -10.68 10.19
N TRP A 117 -2.70 -11.06 9.30
CA TRP A 117 -2.40 -11.93 8.16
C TRP A 117 -2.37 -11.12 6.86
N PHE A 118 -1.63 -11.62 5.89
CA PHE A 118 -1.64 -11.10 4.52
C PHE A 118 -1.61 -12.23 3.50
N ALA A 119 -2.09 -11.92 2.30
CA ALA A 119 -2.03 -12.78 1.13
C ALA A 119 -1.87 -11.95 -0.14
N VAL A 120 -1.43 -12.57 -1.22
CA VAL A 120 -1.58 -11.99 -2.56
C VAL A 120 -2.53 -12.87 -3.34
N GLN A 121 -3.63 -12.27 -3.79
CA GLN A 121 -4.58 -12.88 -4.71
C GLN A 121 -4.24 -12.48 -6.14
N ARG A 122 -4.52 -13.37 -7.08
CA ARG A 122 -4.65 -13.07 -8.51
C ARG A 122 -6.06 -13.42 -8.96
N TYR A 123 -6.78 -12.46 -9.50
CA TYR A 123 -8.03 -12.72 -10.19
C TYR A 123 -7.77 -12.81 -11.68
N VAL A 124 -8.14 -13.91 -12.31
CA VAL A 124 -7.96 -14.15 -13.77
C VAL A 124 -8.94 -15.20 -14.24
N ALA A 125 -9.56 -14.98 -15.40
CA ALA A 125 -10.50 -15.92 -16.02
C ALA A 125 -11.63 -16.37 -15.06
N GLY A 126 -12.17 -15.43 -14.24
CA GLY A 126 -13.26 -15.70 -13.30
C GLY A 126 -12.83 -16.48 -12.04
N ARG A 127 -11.53 -16.66 -11.77
CA ARG A 127 -11.02 -17.45 -10.65
C ARG A 127 -10.07 -16.64 -9.79
N TYR A 128 -10.11 -16.91 -8.48
CA TYR A 128 -9.11 -16.43 -7.54
C TYR A 128 -8.02 -17.49 -7.34
N LEU A 129 -6.78 -17.08 -7.56
CA LEU A 129 -5.58 -17.85 -7.26
C LEU A 129 -4.85 -17.16 -6.08
N LEU A 130 -4.01 -17.89 -5.37
CA LEU A 130 -3.21 -17.38 -4.25
C LEU A 130 -1.70 -17.57 -4.54
N PRO A 131 -1.09 -16.71 -5.36
CA PRO A 131 0.37 -16.73 -5.56
C PRO A 131 1.13 -16.66 -4.24
N VAL A 132 0.58 -15.94 -3.25
CA VAL A 132 1.04 -15.96 -1.87
C VAL A 132 -0.15 -16.33 -0.99
N ALA A 133 -0.14 -17.53 -0.43
CA ALA A 133 -1.17 -17.98 0.50
C ALA A 133 -1.20 -17.13 1.78
N TRP A 134 -2.35 -17.09 2.45
CA TRP A 134 -2.50 -16.40 3.73
C TRP A 134 -1.42 -16.85 4.72
N ARG A 135 -0.74 -15.88 5.31
CA ARG A 135 0.29 -16.08 6.33
C ARG A 135 0.31 -14.93 7.32
N GLU A 136 0.64 -15.24 8.55
CA GLU A 136 0.81 -14.26 9.60
C GLU A 136 2.12 -13.47 9.43
N SER A 137 2.12 -12.20 9.84
CA SER A 137 3.32 -11.37 9.90
C SER A 137 3.30 -10.46 11.12
N ASP A 138 4.38 -10.50 11.90
CA ASP A 138 4.65 -9.60 13.02
C ASP A 138 4.90 -8.14 12.59
N ALA A 139 5.09 -7.92 11.29
CA ALA A 139 5.18 -6.57 10.74
C ALA A 139 3.82 -5.84 10.73
N ILE A 140 2.69 -6.56 10.83
CA ILE A 140 1.35 -5.99 10.78
C ILE A 140 0.90 -5.55 12.18
N LYS A 141 0.54 -4.28 12.33
CA LYS A 141 -0.16 -3.78 13.51
C LYS A 141 -1.61 -4.21 13.43
N LYS A 142 -2.09 -4.93 14.45
CA LYS A 142 -3.41 -5.59 14.47
C LYS A 142 -4.50 -4.68 15.03
N GLY A 143 -5.75 -4.96 14.63
CA GLY A 143 -6.96 -4.36 15.19
C GLY A 143 -7.43 -3.07 14.50
N GLU A 144 -8.61 -2.64 14.93
CA GLU A 144 -9.21 -1.37 14.49
C GLU A 144 -8.36 -0.18 14.96
N GLY A 145 -8.28 0.86 14.14
CA GLY A 145 -7.48 2.06 14.39
C GLY A 145 -5.98 1.90 14.17
N ALA A 146 -5.47 0.67 14.02
CA ALA A 146 -4.05 0.45 13.75
C ALA A 146 -3.69 0.84 12.30
N GLU A 147 -2.81 1.83 12.15
CA GLU A 147 -2.32 2.25 10.85
C GLU A 147 -1.10 1.43 10.43
N ASN A 148 -1.15 0.89 9.23
CA ASN A 148 -0.07 0.16 8.58
C ASN A 148 0.43 0.92 7.35
N GLN A 149 1.73 1.15 7.26
CA GLN A 149 2.39 1.66 6.07
C GLN A 149 2.70 0.49 5.13
N VAL A 150 2.21 0.56 3.91
CA VAL A 150 2.29 -0.54 2.94
C VAL A 150 2.99 -0.06 1.70
N LYS A 151 3.87 -0.91 1.16
CA LYS A 151 4.58 -0.66 -0.08
C LYS A 151 4.67 -1.93 -0.91
N VAL A 152 4.39 -1.81 -2.20
CA VAL A 152 4.59 -2.87 -3.21
C VAL A 152 5.54 -2.34 -4.26
N VAL A 153 6.66 -3.03 -4.43
CA VAL A 153 7.65 -2.74 -5.47
C VAL A 153 7.55 -3.79 -6.56
N THR A 154 7.36 -3.35 -7.79
CA THR A 154 7.29 -4.23 -8.96
C THR A 154 8.46 -3.94 -9.90
N LYS A 155 9.14 -5.01 -10.38
CA LYS A 155 10.22 -4.93 -11.35
C LYS A 155 10.23 -6.16 -12.23
N ALA A 156 10.07 -5.97 -13.52
CA ALA A 156 9.86 -7.05 -14.49
C ALA A 156 8.69 -7.95 -14.04
N ASN A 157 8.94 -9.23 -13.79
CA ASN A 157 7.93 -10.17 -13.31
C ASN A 157 7.96 -10.40 -11.80
N LYS A 158 8.73 -9.63 -11.04
CA LYS A 158 8.89 -9.76 -9.59
C LYS A 158 8.13 -8.67 -8.85
N ALA A 159 7.37 -9.04 -7.81
CA ALA A 159 6.77 -8.11 -6.87
C ALA A 159 7.28 -8.39 -5.46
N THR A 160 7.63 -7.33 -4.74
CA THR A 160 8.10 -7.36 -3.34
C THR A 160 7.19 -6.51 -2.49
N VAL A 161 6.72 -7.05 -1.38
CA VAL A 161 5.80 -6.39 -0.45
C VAL A 161 6.53 -6.02 0.82
N PHE A 162 6.33 -4.78 1.25
CA PHE A 162 6.82 -4.27 2.54
C PHE A 162 5.62 -3.81 3.38
N ILE A 163 5.63 -4.12 4.66
CA ILE A 163 4.66 -3.66 5.64
C ILE A 163 5.43 -3.05 6.81
N ASN A 164 5.12 -1.80 7.14
CA ASN A 164 5.80 -1.04 8.20
C ASN A 164 7.34 -1.07 8.05
N GLY A 165 7.84 -0.97 6.81
CA GLY A 165 9.26 -0.96 6.48
C GLY A 165 9.93 -2.33 6.40
N LYS A 166 9.25 -3.43 6.80
CA LYS A 166 9.78 -4.79 6.75
C LYS A 166 9.35 -5.49 5.46
N GLU A 167 10.29 -6.07 4.70
CA GLU A 167 9.96 -6.98 3.62
C GLU A 167 9.27 -8.23 4.17
N VAL A 168 8.07 -8.53 3.69
CA VAL A 168 7.26 -9.66 4.16
C VAL A 168 7.18 -10.79 3.13
N VAL A 169 7.31 -10.47 1.86
CA VAL A 169 7.35 -11.46 0.77
C VAL A 169 7.89 -10.85 -0.52
N SER A 170 8.52 -11.71 -1.32
CA SER A 170 8.81 -11.46 -2.73
C SER A 170 8.39 -12.68 -3.55
N PHE A 171 7.75 -12.46 -4.69
CA PHE A 171 7.25 -13.53 -5.55
C PHE A 171 7.33 -13.13 -7.03
N SER A 172 7.25 -14.12 -7.92
CA SER A 172 7.14 -13.89 -9.35
C SER A 172 5.68 -13.95 -9.80
N GLY A 173 5.29 -13.03 -10.68
CA GLY A 173 3.95 -12.93 -11.23
C GLY A 173 3.97 -12.72 -12.74
N GLN A 174 2.84 -12.34 -13.28
CA GLN A 174 2.63 -12.09 -14.72
C GLN A 174 2.03 -10.68 -14.88
N PRO A 175 2.88 -9.66 -15.08
CA PRO A 175 2.38 -8.31 -15.35
C PRO A 175 1.65 -8.27 -16.70
N PRO A 176 0.62 -7.42 -16.86
CA PRO A 176 -0.10 -7.28 -18.10
C PRO A 176 0.78 -6.67 -19.20
N GLN A 177 0.47 -6.96 -20.47
CA GLN A 177 1.11 -6.27 -21.58
C GLN A 177 0.59 -4.84 -21.72
N GLY A 178 1.47 -3.92 -22.06
CA GLY A 178 1.09 -2.52 -22.33
C GLY A 178 0.96 -1.61 -21.10
N GLY A 179 1.30 -2.10 -19.90
CA GLY A 179 1.22 -1.35 -18.67
C GLY A 179 0.12 -1.84 -17.74
N THR A 180 0.00 -1.20 -16.57
CA THR A 180 -0.91 -1.60 -15.49
C THR A 180 -1.85 -0.51 -15.07
N LEU A 181 -3.07 -0.87 -14.65
CA LEU A 181 -3.90 -0.07 -13.77
C LEU A 181 -3.49 -0.35 -12.32
N ILE A 182 -3.82 0.59 -11.43
CA ILE A 182 -3.65 0.47 -9.98
C ILE A 182 -4.99 0.69 -9.29
N GLY A 183 -5.11 0.23 -8.05
CA GLY A 183 -6.35 0.40 -7.32
C GLY A 183 -6.31 -0.11 -5.90
N PHE A 184 -7.49 -0.21 -5.32
CA PHE A 184 -7.69 -0.78 -3.99
C PHE A 184 -8.76 -1.87 -4.02
N LYS A 185 -8.61 -2.84 -3.14
CA LYS A 185 -9.60 -3.88 -2.90
C LYS A 185 -9.85 -3.99 -1.40
N VAL A 186 -11.13 -4.13 -1.04
CA VAL A 186 -11.55 -4.49 0.32
C VAL A 186 -12.54 -5.63 0.21
N ALA A 187 -12.43 -6.60 1.10
CA ALA A 187 -13.33 -7.74 1.18
C ALA A 187 -13.88 -7.87 2.60
N SER A 188 -15.19 -8.03 2.71
CA SER A 188 -15.94 -8.19 3.95
C SER A 188 -16.29 -9.65 4.20
N GLY A 189 -15.99 -10.14 5.40
CA GLY A 189 -16.29 -11.50 5.82
C GLY A 189 -17.75 -11.72 6.21
N PRO A 190 -18.06 -12.92 6.75
CA PRO A 190 -19.42 -13.34 7.09
C PRO A 190 -19.99 -12.65 8.33
N GLU A 191 -19.17 -12.04 9.17
CA GLU A 191 -19.65 -11.42 10.42
C GLU A 191 -20.07 -9.96 10.27
N GLY A 192 -19.72 -9.32 9.14
CA GLY A 192 -20.12 -7.94 8.87
C GLY A 192 -19.27 -7.24 7.82
N SER A 193 -19.61 -5.99 7.55
CA SER A 193 -18.87 -5.15 6.62
C SER A 193 -17.55 -4.67 7.24
N ASN A 194 -16.44 -4.93 6.56
CA ASN A 194 -15.16 -4.29 6.85
C ASN A 194 -15.18 -2.86 6.30
N SER A 195 -14.58 -1.94 7.02
CA SER A 195 -14.34 -0.57 6.55
C SER A 195 -12.85 -0.28 6.62
N VAL A 196 -12.24 -0.02 5.48
CA VAL A 196 -10.81 0.24 5.37
C VAL A 196 -10.59 1.62 4.77
N ALA A 197 -9.81 2.44 5.46
CA ALA A 197 -9.39 3.75 5.01
C ALA A 197 -7.96 3.70 4.46
N PHE A 198 -7.76 4.33 3.32
CA PHE A 198 -6.47 4.49 2.63
C PHE A 198 -6.09 5.97 2.61
N SER A 199 -4.82 6.29 2.79
CA SER A 199 -4.31 7.66 2.74
C SER A 199 -2.91 7.72 2.16
N ASN A 200 -2.52 8.91 1.70
CA ASN A 200 -1.16 9.19 1.21
C ASN A 200 -0.70 8.19 0.13
N PHE A 201 -1.56 7.92 -0.86
CA PHE A 201 -1.18 7.04 -1.96
C PHE A 201 -0.16 7.73 -2.85
N GLN A 202 0.92 7.03 -3.17
CA GLN A 202 1.93 7.46 -4.11
C GLN A 202 2.39 6.30 -4.97
N LEU A 203 2.51 6.52 -6.27
CA LEU A 203 3.15 5.63 -7.22
C LEU A 203 4.38 6.34 -7.80
N VAL A 204 5.54 5.72 -7.65
CA VAL A 204 6.79 6.24 -8.21
C VAL A 204 7.42 5.22 -9.15
N GLN A 205 8.15 5.73 -10.14
CA GLN A 205 9.03 4.93 -10.97
C GLN A 205 10.45 5.06 -10.41
N PRO A 206 11.10 3.96 -10.01
CA PRO A 206 12.45 3.96 -9.46
C PRO A 206 13.51 4.43 -10.46
#